data_15ce32d64697215952b029dd9582a9ed
#
_entry.id   15ce32d64697215952b029dd9582a9ed
#
_cell.length_a   1.000
_cell.length_b   1.000
_cell.length_c   1.000
_cell.angle_alpha   90.00
_cell.angle_beta   90.00
_cell.angle_gamma   90.00
#
_symmetry.space_group_name_H-M   'P 1'
#
loop_
_entity.id
_entity.type
_entity.pdbx_description
1 polymer ?
#
loop_
_entity_poly.entity_id
_entity_poly.type
_entity_poly.pdbx_seq_one_letter_code
_entity_poly.pdbx_strand_id
1 'polypeptide(L)'
;MSSGKILNMLSPKEAYIQNHLRFNFIIGLFDGGFFGLGIGFASFTAIIPLFVHHLTDSALLIGLVPAIHNMGWQLPQLFTAGWLARARTFKPLTLWMTINERVPFLGLAIIAFFVPLLTKPTILILTFLMLLWQGFGAGFTANPWTNMVTKVIPQEMHGTFFGMQSAAFNGFAGISAITAGLILDKVVSPLNFSLCFLLAFFFLTISYFVLSFTREPVSHSREEEHPLAFWGKSLTLLKADSNFRAFLGVRILSQFAGMAFAFYLIYAVQKFKMSDAAAGIMVAILLIGQVVLSPLMGRWGDRWSHRGVMSIGAIGAALSAVLAWKANSLGWFYPIFILESVAIVAIWTIPIALSVSFAGNENERPIYIGMSNTIPAPAAILAPVLGGWLADTSGFDITFILSAISALFMAAALWLVVKDPAKK
;
A
#
# COMPACT_ATOMS: atom_id res chain seq x y z
N MET A 1 -32.24 27.40 -5.74
CA MET A 1 -32.93 26.84 -4.56
C MET A 1 -31.99 27.01 -3.38
N SER A 2 -32.42 27.67 -2.28
CA SER A 2 -31.52 27.96 -1.14
C SER A 2 -31.16 26.65 -0.38
N SER A 3 -29.88 26.53 0.05
CA SER A 3 -29.35 25.40 0.83
C SER A 3 -30.26 24.92 1.99
N GLY A 4 -31.07 25.80 2.58
CA GLY A 4 -31.97 25.47 3.67
C GLY A 4 -33.18 24.60 3.27
N LYS A 5 -33.67 24.64 2.01
CA LYS A 5 -34.78 23.80 1.57
C LYS A 5 -34.38 22.34 1.30
N ILE A 6 -33.12 22.12 0.92
CA ILE A 6 -32.59 20.77 0.65
C ILE A 6 -32.35 20.02 1.96
N LEU A 7 -31.87 20.71 3.01
CA LEU A 7 -31.63 20.12 4.34
C LEU A 7 -32.90 19.58 5.02
N ASN A 8 -34.05 20.20 4.77
CA ASN A 8 -35.32 19.77 5.36
C ASN A 8 -35.95 18.51 4.69
N MET A 9 -35.37 18.02 3.58
CA MET A 9 -35.78 16.80 2.89
C MET A 9 -34.87 15.60 3.20
N LEU A 10 -33.74 15.83 3.88
CA LEU A 10 -32.78 14.78 4.21
C LEU A 10 -33.16 14.06 5.51
N SER A 11 -32.83 12.78 5.58
CA SER A 11 -32.88 12.06 6.87
C SER A 11 -31.96 12.72 7.89
N PRO A 12 -32.22 12.57 9.20
CA PRO A 12 -31.36 13.13 10.26
C PRO A 12 -29.88 12.74 10.10
N LYS A 13 -29.61 11.54 9.60
CA LYS A 13 -28.25 11.04 9.32
C LYS A 13 -27.61 11.76 8.14
N GLU A 14 -28.33 11.94 7.03
CA GLU A 14 -27.82 12.66 5.86
C GLU A 14 -27.57 14.12 6.16
N ALA A 15 -28.46 14.78 6.90
CA ALA A 15 -28.28 16.14 7.36
C ALA A 15 -27.04 16.28 8.24
N TYR A 16 -26.79 15.32 9.16
CA TYR A 16 -25.58 15.30 9.99
C TYR A 16 -24.32 15.18 9.12
N ILE A 17 -24.30 14.26 8.14
CA ILE A 17 -23.17 14.06 7.22
C ILE A 17 -22.90 15.34 6.44
N GLN A 18 -23.91 15.95 5.83
CA GLN A 18 -23.78 17.19 5.06
C GLN A 18 -23.22 18.36 5.89
N ASN A 19 -23.70 18.52 7.14
CA ASN A 19 -23.24 19.58 8.03
C ASN A 19 -21.77 19.43 8.45
N HIS A 20 -21.23 18.19 8.45
CA HIS A 20 -19.87 17.92 8.86
C HIS A 20 -18.95 17.54 7.69
N LEU A 21 -19.46 17.52 6.46
CA LEU A 21 -18.75 17.02 5.28
C LEU A 21 -17.41 17.73 5.05
N ARG A 22 -17.41 19.07 5.00
CA ARG A 22 -16.18 19.84 4.78
C ARG A 22 -15.16 19.59 5.88
N PHE A 23 -15.61 19.55 7.12
CA PHE A 23 -14.75 19.29 8.27
C PHE A 23 -14.12 17.89 8.19
N ASN A 24 -14.93 16.84 8.00
CA ASN A 24 -14.44 15.46 7.89
C ASN A 24 -13.53 15.27 6.67
N PHE A 25 -13.84 15.93 5.57
CA PHE A 25 -13.00 15.90 4.36
C PHE A 25 -11.60 16.47 4.64
N ILE A 26 -11.53 17.65 5.25
CA ILE A 26 -10.27 18.31 5.60
C ILE A 26 -9.48 17.48 6.64
N ILE A 27 -10.14 16.99 7.68
CA ILE A 27 -9.55 16.10 8.69
C ILE A 27 -8.94 14.86 8.03
N GLY A 28 -9.66 14.21 7.10
CA GLY A 28 -9.14 13.04 6.40
C GLY A 28 -7.94 13.33 5.51
N LEU A 29 -7.86 14.52 4.90
CA LEU A 29 -6.68 14.93 4.13
C LEU A 29 -5.47 15.18 5.04
N PHE A 30 -5.66 15.87 6.18
CA PHE A 30 -4.58 16.08 7.15
C PHE A 30 -4.11 14.77 7.79
N ASP A 31 -5.05 13.88 8.15
CA ASP A 31 -4.72 12.53 8.62
C ASP A 31 -3.84 11.80 7.60
N GLY A 32 -4.28 11.74 6.34
CA GLY A 32 -3.51 11.12 5.26
C GLY A 32 -2.14 11.75 5.05
N GLY A 33 -2.04 13.08 5.12
CA GLY A 33 -0.79 13.82 4.97
C GLY A 33 0.21 13.54 6.11
N PHE A 34 -0.24 13.63 7.37
CA PHE A 34 0.62 13.31 8.52
C PHE A 34 0.99 11.82 8.60
N PHE A 35 0.06 10.95 8.23
CA PHE A 35 0.35 9.52 8.12
C PHE A 35 1.42 9.27 7.05
N GLY A 36 1.32 9.95 5.88
CA GLY A 36 2.33 9.89 4.83
C GLY A 36 3.71 10.39 5.30
N LEU A 37 3.78 11.54 6.02
CA LEU A 37 5.02 11.99 6.64
C LEU A 37 5.65 10.91 7.51
N GLY A 38 4.87 10.26 8.37
CA GLY A 38 5.35 9.19 9.23
C GLY A 38 5.90 8.01 8.43
N ILE A 39 5.15 7.52 7.45
CA ILE A 39 5.55 6.36 6.64
C ILE A 39 6.76 6.67 5.75
N GLY A 40 6.96 7.90 5.29
CA GLY A 40 8.14 8.24 4.51
C GLY A 40 9.44 8.19 5.35
N PHE A 41 9.40 8.55 6.64
CA PHE A 41 10.53 8.38 7.56
C PHE A 41 10.85 6.93 7.90
N ALA A 42 9.89 6.02 7.80
CA ALA A 42 10.04 4.58 8.09
C ALA A 42 9.45 3.72 6.96
N SER A 43 9.83 4.03 5.72
CA SER A 43 9.34 3.33 4.53
C SER A 43 9.71 1.85 4.55
N PHE A 44 8.71 0.99 4.27
CA PHE A 44 8.89 -0.47 4.15
C PHE A 44 9.62 -0.88 2.87
N THR A 45 9.80 0.04 1.93
CA THR A 45 10.51 -0.20 0.67
C THR A 45 11.90 0.41 0.63
N ALA A 46 12.25 1.27 1.62
CA ALA A 46 13.54 1.94 1.63
C ALA A 46 14.20 1.99 3.03
N ILE A 47 13.65 2.80 3.96
CA ILE A 47 14.35 3.15 5.22
C ILE A 47 14.50 1.92 6.12
N ILE A 48 13.43 1.12 6.29
CA ILE A 48 13.51 -0.12 7.09
C ILE A 48 14.40 -1.17 6.40
N PRO A 49 14.27 -1.45 5.09
CA PRO A 49 15.24 -2.27 4.36
C PRO A 49 16.69 -1.81 4.49
N LEU A 50 16.98 -0.52 4.42
CA LEU A 50 18.31 0.03 4.66
C LEU A 50 18.80 -0.24 6.09
N PHE A 51 17.95 -0.07 7.10
CA PHE A 51 18.28 -0.40 8.48
C PHE A 51 18.63 -1.89 8.64
N VAL A 52 17.83 -2.78 8.06
CA VAL A 52 18.12 -4.22 8.05
C VAL A 52 19.43 -4.51 7.30
N HIS A 53 19.67 -3.83 6.17
CA HIS A 53 20.92 -3.99 5.42
C HIS A 53 22.17 -3.61 6.21
N HIS A 54 22.10 -2.59 7.09
CA HIS A 54 23.22 -2.24 7.98
C HIS A 54 23.54 -3.34 9.03
N LEU A 55 22.58 -4.24 9.27
CA LEU A 55 22.73 -5.36 10.22
C LEU A 55 23.12 -6.66 9.55
N THR A 56 22.72 -6.89 8.28
CA THR A 56 22.93 -8.12 7.53
C THR A 56 22.97 -7.86 6.02
N ASP A 57 23.77 -8.65 5.31
CA ASP A 57 23.81 -8.63 3.84
C ASP A 57 22.77 -9.57 3.20
N SER A 58 22.01 -10.32 3.99
CA SER A 58 21.00 -11.26 3.48
C SER A 58 19.85 -10.54 2.78
N ALA A 59 19.73 -10.69 1.47
CA ALA A 59 18.63 -10.18 0.67
C ALA A 59 17.30 -10.84 1.07
N LEU A 60 17.33 -12.09 1.55
CA LEU A 60 16.14 -12.76 2.10
C LEU A 60 15.56 -11.98 3.28
N LEU A 61 16.39 -11.61 4.27
CA LEU A 61 15.95 -10.84 5.43
C LEU A 61 15.46 -9.44 5.02
N ILE A 62 16.10 -8.83 4.05
CA ILE A 62 15.66 -7.53 3.50
C ILE A 62 14.29 -7.68 2.82
N GLY A 63 14.10 -8.72 2.02
CA GLY A 63 12.82 -9.03 1.36
C GLY A 63 11.69 -9.40 2.31
N LEU A 64 12.01 -9.90 3.52
CA LEU A 64 11.02 -10.15 4.57
C LEU A 64 10.36 -8.88 5.09
N VAL A 65 11.00 -7.70 5.00
CA VAL A 65 10.43 -6.43 5.49
C VAL A 65 9.09 -6.13 4.80
N PRO A 66 9.02 -5.95 3.47
CA PRO A 66 7.74 -5.73 2.80
C PRO A 66 6.81 -6.95 2.86
N ALA A 67 7.35 -8.17 2.88
CA ALA A 67 6.55 -9.40 2.97
C ALA A 67 5.76 -9.46 4.29
N ILE A 68 6.40 -9.20 5.42
CA ILE A 68 5.77 -9.19 6.75
C ILE A 68 4.73 -8.07 6.85
N HIS A 69 5.06 -6.88 6.34
CA HIS A 69 4.10 -5.78 6.30
C HIS A 69 2.85 -6.15 5.48
N ASN A 70 3.02 -6.68 4.26
CA ASN A 70 1.91 -7.10 3.39
C ASN A 70 1.07 -8.22 4.04
N MET A 71 1.73 -9.21 4.66
CA MET A 71 1.07 -10.28 5.39
C MET A 71 0.22 -9.73 6.53
N GLY A 72 0.82 -8.91 7.38
CA GLY A 72 0.16 -8.31 8.54
C GLY A 72 -1.00 -7.40 8.12
N TRP A 73 -0.85 -6.63 7.04
CA TRP A 73 -1.89 -5.75 6.53
C TRP A 73 -3.08 -6.52 5.92
N GLN A 74 -2.85 -7.64 5.23
CA GLN A 74 -3.90 -8.35 4.49
C GLN A 74 -4.63 -9.39 5.35
N LEU A 75 -3.93 -10.19 6.16
CA LEU A 75 -4.54 -11.30 6.89
C LEU A 75 -5.60 -10.89 7.91
N PRO A 76 -5.40 -9.88 8.79
CA PRO A 76 -6.40 -9.53 9.80
C PRO A 76 -7.69 -8.98 9.21
N GLN A 77 -7.65 -8.38 8.02
CA GLN A 77 -8.83 -7.85 7.37
C GLN A 77 -9.91 -8.92 7.13
N LEU A 78 -9.51 -10.16 6.89
CA LEU A 78 -10.43 -11.29 6.72
C LEU A 78 -11.26 -11.59 7.97
N PHE A 79 -10.67 -11.36 9.15
CA PHE A 79 -11.31 -11.67 10.45
C PHE A 79 -12.12 -10.51 11.01
N THR A 80 -11.77 -9.27 10.67
CA THR A 80 -12.42 -8.08 11.22
C THR A 80 -13.80 -7.80 10.61
N ALA A 81 -14.10 -8.31 9.43
CA ALA A 81 -15.36 -8.04 8.71
C ALA A 81 -16.61 -8.43 9.56
N GLY A 82 -16.59 -9.58 10.25
CA GLY A 82 -17.70 -10.03 11.08
C GLY A 82 -17.93 -9.18 12.35
N TRP A 83 -16.87 -8.61 12.92
CA TRP A 83 -16.97 -7.72 14.09
C TRP A 83 -17.58 -6.36 13.71
N LEU A 84 -17.21 -5.86 12.54
CA LEU A 84 -17.63 -4.55 12.06
C LEU A 84 -19.11 -4.48 11.70
N ALA A 85 -19.70 -5.60 11.29
CA ALA A 85 -21.13 -5.67 10.99
C ALA A 85 -22.03 -5.26 12.18
N ARG A 86 -21.55 -5.47 13.43
CA ARG A 86 -22.26 -5.14 14.67
C ARG A 86 -21.98 -3.75 15.22
N ALA A 87 -21.00 -3.03 14.67
CA ALA A 87 -20.57 -1.75 15.21
C ALA A 87 -21.52 -0.62 14.79
N ARG A 88 -22.08 0.11 15.76
CA ARG A 88 -22.88 1.33 15.54
C ARG A 88 -22.01 2.53 15.12
N THR A 89 -20.78 2.55 15.57
CA THR A 89 -19.76 3.54 15.24
C THR A 89 -18.42 2.84 15.04
N PHE A 90 -17.64 3.27 14.05
CA PHE A 90 -16.33 2.67 13.72
C PHE A 90 -15.16 3.46 14.33
N LYS A 91 -15.36 4.75 14.64
CA LYS A 91 -14.32 5.64 15.16
C LYS A 91 -13.62 5.12 16.43
N PRO A 92 -14.33 4.71 17.51
CA PRO A 92 -13.65 4.20 18.71
C PRO A 92 -12.80 2.97 18.42
N LEU A 93 -13.30 2.06 17.57
CA LEU A 93 -12.60 0.85 17.18
C LEU A 93 -11.37 1.17 16.33
N THR A 94 -11.50 2.10 15.38
CA THR A 94 -10.38 2.59 14.56
C THR A 94 -9.29 3.19 15.45
N LEU A 95 -9.65 4.09 16.37
CA LEU A 95 -8.70 4.75 17.28
C LEU A 95 -7.97 3.75 18.17
N TRP A 96 -8.67 2.74 18.70
CA TRP A 96 -8.04 1.74 19.55
C TRP A 96 -7.09 0.81 18.76
N MET A 97 -7.51 0.34 17.60
CA MET A 97 -6.71 -0.57 16.78
C MET A 97 -5.48 0.12 16.18
N THR A 98 -5.62 1.36 15.74
CA THR A 98 -4.55 2.11 15.07
C THR A 98 -3.37 2.46 16.00
N ILE A 99 -3.53 2.38 17.33
CA ILE A 99 -2.41 2.48 18.28
C ILE A 99 -1.38 1.38 18.00
N ASN A 100 -1.85 0.15 17.72
CA ASN A 100 -0.99 -0.99 17.43
C ASN A 100 -0.22 -0.86 16.10
N GLU A 101 -0.68 -0.02 15.20
CA GLU A 101 0.01 0.32 13.96
C GLU A 101 1.14 1.35 14.19
N ARG A 102 1.01 2.22 15.20
CA ARG A 102 1.89 3.37 15.45
C ARG A 102 2.99 3.11 16.47
N VAL A 103 2.64 2.48 17.57
CA VAL A 103 3.58 2.20 18.70
C VAL A 103 4.81 1.40 18.26
N PRO A 104 4.75 0.44 17.34
CA PRO A 104 5.93 -0.27 16.88
C PRO A 104 7.05 0.62 16.31
N PHE A 105 6.72 1.80 15.74
CA PHE A 105 7.74 2.72 15.26
C PHE A 105 8.53 3.36 16.40
N LEU A 106 7.91 3.58 17.57
CA LEU A 106 8.64 3.96 18.77
C LEU A 106 9.55 2.80 19.23
N GLY A 107 9.05 1.56 19.18
CA GLY A 107 9.87 0.37 19.45
C GLY A 107 11.09 0.29 18.52
N LEU A 108 10.91 0.51 17.21
CA LEU A 108 12.00 0.56 16.24
C LEU A 108 13.01 1.69 16.55
N ALA A 109 12.54 2.87 16.97
CA ALA A 109 13.43 3.98 17.36
C ALA A 109 14.30 3.60 18.58
N ILE A 110 13.70 2.95 19.58
CA ILE A 110 14.42 2.47 20.78
C ILE A 110 15.43 1.38 20.37
N ILE A 111 15.03 0.40 19.56
CA ILE A 111 15.91 -0.69 19.09
C ILE A 111 17.10 -0.09 18.34
N ALA A 112 16.85 0.85 17.42
CA ALA A 112 17.89 1.50 16.65
C ALA A 112 18.87 2.30 17.55
N PHE A 113 18.37 2.95 18.60
CA PHE A 113 19.21 3.67 19.58
C PHE A 113 20.15 2.71 20.33
N PHE A 114 19.66 1.51 20.68
CA PHE A 114 20.44 0.53 21.45
C PHE A 114 21.28 -0.43 20.58
N VAL A 115 21.39 -0.19 19.27
CA VAL A 115 22.24 -0.99 18.36
C VAL A 115 23.66 -1.22 18.89
N PRO A 116 24.35 -0.23 19.49
CA PRO A 116 25.71 -0.45 19.99
C PRO A 116 25.81 -1.40 21.19
N LEU A 117 24.70 -1.65 21.89
CA LEU A 117 24.67 -2.46 23.13
C LEU A 117 24.11 -3.85 22.91
N LEU A 118 23.52 -4.14 21.75
CA LEU A 118 22.85 -5.40 21.45
C LEU A 118 23.58 -6.17 20.35
N THR A 119 23.40 -7.49 20.33
CA THR A 119 23.93 -8.32 19.23
C THR A 119 23.09 -8.14 17.96
N LYS A 120 23.72 -8.24 16.78
CA LYS A 120 23.01 -8.15 15.50
C LYS A 120 21.79 -9.08 15.38
N PRO A 121 21.87 -10.39 15.77
CA PRO A 121 20.70 -11.27 15.75
C PRO A 121 19.57 -10.77 16.67
N THR A 122 19.90 -10.27 17.86
CA THR A 122 18.88 -9.71 18.78
C THR A 122 18.17 -8.52 18.17
N ILE A 123 18.90 -7.60 17.56
CA ILE A 123 18.34 -6.42 16.89
C ILE A 123 17.41 -6.84 15.75
N LEU A 124 17.84 -7.78 14.91
CA LEU A 124 17.02 -8.32 13.81
C LEU A 124 15.72 -8.94 14.31
N ILE A 125 15.80 -9.82 15.32
CA ILE A 125 14.60 -10.46 15.92
C ILE A 125 13.64 -9.39 16.45
N LEU A 126 14.12 -8.43 17.23
CA LEU A 126 13.29 -7.35 17.77
C LEU A 126 12.68 -6.48 16.66
N THR A 127 13.46 -6.17 15.64
CA THR A 127 12.97 -5.42 14.46
C THR A 127 11.83 -6.16 13.77
N PHE A 128 11.99 -7.45 13.47
CA PHE A 128 10.95 -8.24 12.84
C PHE A 128 9.71 -8.43 13.72
N LEU A 129 9.87 -8.52 15.05
CA LEU A 129 8.74 -8.53 15.99
C LEU A 129 7.97 -7.20 15.94
N MET A 130 8.66 -6.04 15.87
CA MET A 130 8.00 -4.74 15.69
C MET A 130 7.29 -4.64 14.35
N LEU A 131 7.87 -5.15 13.27
CA LEU A 131 7.25 -5.16 11.94
C LEU A 131 6.01 -6.07 11.89
N LEU A 132 6.05 -7.23 12.53
CA LEU A 132 4.88 -8.10 12.68
C LEU A 132 3.78 -7.37 13.44
N TRP A 133 4.09 -6.79 14.59
CA TRP A 133 3.11 -6.03 15.38
C TRP A 133 2.52 -4.88 14.58
N GLN A 134 3.36 -4.08 13.89
CA GLN A 134 2.91 -2.98 13.04
C GLN A 134 1.98 -3.48 11.92
N GLY A 135 2.39 -4.51 11.19
CA GLY A 135 1.62 -5.06 10.08
C GLY A 135 0.24 -5.57 10.53
N PHE A 136 0.18 -6.34 11.62
CA PHE A 136 -1.10 -6.78 12.19
C PHE A 136 -1.94 -5.61 12.69
N GLY A 137 -1.33 -4.61 13.33
CA GLY A 137 -1.99 -3.38 13.75
C GLY A 137 -2.62 -2.65 12.57
N ALA A 138 -1.90 -2.50 11.46
CA ALA A 138 -2.39 -1.91 10.22
C ALA A 138 -3.56 -2.71 9.62
N GLY A 139 -3.45 -4.03 9.57
CA GLY A 139 -4.49 -4.91 9.04
C GLY A 139 -5.78 -4.87 9.87
N PHE A 140 -5.68 -4.84 11.21
CA PHE A 140 -6.84 -4.66 12.08
C PHE A 140 -7.48 -3.28 11.94
N THR A 141 -6.69 -2.23 11.65
CA THR A 141 -7.16 -0.86 11.48
C THR A 141 -7.84 -0.63 10.13
N ALA A 142 -7.42 -1.31 9.08
CA ALA A 142 -7.80 -1.03 7.68
C ALA A 142 -9.32 -1.04 7.48
N ASN A 143 -10.02 -2.08 7.92
CA ASN A 143 -11.46 -2.21 7.73
C ASN A 143 -12.28 -1.19 8.57
N PRO A 144 -12.04 -1.03 9.90
CA PRO A 144 -12.73 0.00 10.69
C PRO A 144 -12.53 1.40 10.12
N TRP A 145 -11.30 1.75 9.73
CA TRP A 145 -10.98 3.03 9.13
C TRP A 145 -11.72 3.25 7.80
N THR A 146 -11.67 2.29 6.88
CA THR A 146 -12.39 2.38 5.61
C THR A 146 -13.90 2.54 5.82
N ASN A 147 -14.50 1.76 6.73
CA ASN A 147 -15.92 1.86 7.02
C ASN A 147 -16.29 3.21 7.68
N MET A 148 -15.44 3.74 8.56
CA MET A 148 -15.62 5.06 9.14
C MET A 148 -15.60 6.15 8.06
N VAL A 149 -14.59 6.13 7.18
CA VAL A 149 -14.43 7.13 6.12
C VAL A 149 -15.61 7.07 5.14
N THR A 150 -15.96 5.89 4.65
CA THR A 150 -17.07 5.73 3.70
C THR A 150 -18.44 6.05 4.30
N LYS A 151 -18.55 6.08 5.62
CA LYS A 151 -19.77 6.50 6.34
C LYS A 151 -19.90 8.01 6.49
N VAL A 152 -18.77 8.72 6.64
CA VAL A 152 -18.76 10.18 6.87
C VAL A 152 -18.57 11.00 5.60
N ILE A 153 -18.14 10.38 4.51
CA ILE A 153 -18.02 10.98 3.18
C ILE A 153 -19.11 10.39 2.28
N PRO A 154 -19.92 11.20 1.57
CA PRO A 154 -20.92 10.72 0.62
C PRO A 154 -20.29 9.88 -0.50
N GLN A 155 -21.03 8.89 -1.00
CA GLN A 155 -20.54 7.93 -2.00
C GLN A 155 -20.06 8.62 -3.28
N GLU A 156 -20.74 9.70 -3.71
CA GLU A 156 -20.40 10.47 -4.90
C GLU A 156 -19.04 11.16 -4.80
N MET A 157 -18.54 11.34 -3.59
CA MET A 157 -17.27 11.99 -3.29
C MET A 157 -16.14 11.02 -2.91
N HIS A 158 -16.40 9.71 -2.81
CA HIS A 158 -15.38 8.73 -2.41
C HIS A 158 -14.15 8.77 -3.34
N GLY A 159 -14.36 8.79 -4.66
CA GLY A 159 -13.25 8.87 -5.62
C GLY A 159 -12.39 10.12 -5.44
N THR A 160 -13.03 11.28 -5.28
CA THR A 160 -12.35 12.56 -5.05
C THR A 160 -11.60 12.55 -3.71
N PHE A 161 -12.25 12.07 -2.64
CA PHE A 161 -11.66 12.01 -1.32
C PHE A 161 -10.43 11.10 -1.28
N PHE A 162 -10.56 9.85 -1.69
CA PHE A 162 -9.44 8.89 -1.68
C PHE A 162 -8.33 9.30 -2.63
N GLY A 163 -8.66 9.91 -3.77
CA GLY A 163 -7.67 10.47 -4.70
C GLY A 163 -6.86 11.60 -4.07
N MET A 164 -7.52 12.57 -3.44
CA MET A 164 -6.85 13.70 -2.78
C MET A 164 -6.06 13.23 -1.54
N GLN A 165 -6.61 12.30 -0.76
CA GLN A 165 -5.94 11.73 0.41
C GLN A 165 -4.67 10.96 -0.01
N SER A 166 -4.75 10.14 -1.06
CA SER A 166 -3.60 9.44 -1.63
C SER A 166 -2.53 10.42 -2.14
N ALA A 167 -2.94 11.51 -2.79
CA ALA A 167 -2.01 12.54 -3.24
C ALA A 167 -1.32 13.24 -2.04
N ALA A 168 -2.07 13.58 -0.98
CA ALA A 168 -1.51 14.13 0.23
C ALA A 168 -0.54 13.14 0.90
N PHE A 169 -0.97 11.88 1.07
CA PHE A 169 -0.14 10.82 1.64
C PHE A 169 1.19 10.67 0.88
N ASN A 170 1.16 10.42 -0.42
CA ASN A 170 2.36 10.17 -1.22
C ASN A 170 3.24 11.42 -1.35
N GLY A 171 2.63 12.62 -1.48
CA GLY A 171 3.38 13.87 -1.57
C GLY A 171 4.17 14.14 -0.29
N PHE A 172 3.54 14.03 0.87
CA PHE A 172 4.21 14.22 2.16
C PHE A 172 5.17 13.07 2.48
N ALA A 173 4.87 11.83 2.11
CA ALA A 173 5.79 10.70 2.22
C ALA A 173 7.06 10.91 1.37
N GLY A 174 6.93 11.48 0.17
CA GLY A 174 8.08 11.85 -0.65
C GLY A 174 8.98 12.89 0.02
N ILE A 175 8.38 13.94 0.63
CA ILE A 175 9.13 14.96 1.37
C ILE A 175 9.88 14.34 2.55
N SER A 176 9.21 13.51 3.34
CA SER A 176 9.85 12.86 4.49
C SER A 176 10.89 11.82 4.08
N ALA A 177 10.73 11.15 2.94
CA ALA A 177 11.74 10.23 2.42
C ALA A 177 13.05 10.96 2.04
N ILE A 178 12.97 12.13 1.40
CA ILE A 178 14.14 12.99 1.15
C ILE A 178 14.79 13.41 2.47
N THR A 179 13.98 13.87 3.41
CA THR A 179 14.48 14.31 4.73
C THR A 179 15.13 13.17 5.49
N ALA A 180 14.55 11.96 5.44
CA ALA A 180 15.14 10.76 6.03
C ALA A 180 16.48 10.42 5.39
N GLY A 181 16.58 10.46 4.06
CA GLY A 181 17.85 10.27 3.36
C GLY A 181 18.93 11.25 3.81
N LEU A 182 18.58 12.54 3.97
CA LEU A 182 19.50 13.56 4.49
C LEU A 182 19.91 13.32 5.96
N ILE A 183 18.98 12.83 6.80
CA ILE A 183 19.29 12.45 8.19
C ILE A 183 20.27 11.26 8.19
N LEU A 184 20.01 10.24 7.38
CA LEU A 184 20.85 9.05 7.29
C LEU A 184 22.29 9.39 6.84
N ASP A 185 22.42 10.39 5.97
CA ASP A 185 23.72 10.84 5.43
C ASP A 185 24.52 11.73 6.41
N LYS A 186 23.82 12.61 7.15
CA LYS A 186 24.47 13.63 8.00
C LYS A 186 24.60 13.25 9.47
N VAL A 187 23.72 12.41 9.99
CA VAL A 187 23.70 11.99 11.38
C VAL A 187 24.43 10.67 11.52
N VAL A 188 25.29 10.55 12.52
CA VAL A 188 26.10 9.34 12.76
C VAL A 188 25.20 8.16 13.14
N SER A 189 25.42 7.00 12.47
CA SER A 189 24.75 5.74 12.84
C SER A 189 25.14 5.31 14.25
N PRO A 190 24.23 4.78 15.07
CA PRO A 190 22.85 4.37 14.75
C PRO A 190 21.78 5.44 15.06
N LEU A 191 22.18 6.62 15.54
CA LEU A 191 21.25 7.70 15.91
C LEU A 191 20.40 8.18 14.71
N ASN A 192 20.94 8.10 13.50
CA ASN A 192 20.25 8.47 12.29
C ASN A 192 18.96 7.65 12.08
N PHE A 193 19.02 6.32 12.17
CA PHE A 193 17.82 5.45 12.06
C PHE A 193 16.87 5.65 13.24
N SER A 194 17.42 5.78 14.46
CA SER A 194 16.62 6.06 15.65
C SER A 194 15.81 7.35 15.47
N LEU A 195 16.43 8.42 14.95
CA LEU A 195 15.77 9.69 14.68
C LEU A 195 14.69 9.55 13.60
N CYS A 196 14.97 8.84 12.51
CA CYS A 196 13.97 8.58 11.47
C CYS A 196 12.73 7.86 12.04
N PHE A 197 12.91 6.80 12.81
CA PHE A 197 11.81 6.06 13.40
C PHE A 197 11.06 6.85 14.48
N LEU A 198 11.76 7.71 15.23
CA LEU A 198 11.15 8.62 16.20
C LEU A 198 10.29 9.68 15.49
N LEU A 199 10.76 10.25 14.39
CA LEU A 199 9.99 11.18 13.56
C LEU A 199 8.79 10.48 12.92
N ALA A 200 8.95 9.23 12.48
CA ALA A 200 7.83 8.42 12.01
C ALA A 200 6.74 8.30 13.09
N PHE A 201 7.11 7.88 14.29
CA PHE A 201 6.18 7.78 15.42
C PHE A 201 5.54 9.14 15.76
N PHE A 202 6.31 10.23 15.76
CA PHE A 202 5.81 11.57 16.05
C PHE A 202 4.73 12.00 15.04
N PHE A 203 4.98 11.92 13.74
CA PHE A 203 4.00 12.31 12.73
C PHE A 203 2.78 11.37 12.68
N LEU A 204 2.98 10.07 12.91
CA LEU A 204 1.89 9.12 13.06
C LEU A 204 1.03 9.40 14.29
N THR A 205 1.63 9.92 15.36
CA THR A 205 0.90 10.36 16.55
C THR A 205 0.08 11.62 16.25
N ILE A 206 0.60 12.57 15.49
CA ILE A 206 -0.18 13.73 15.02
C ILE A 206 -1.36 13.27 14.17
N SER A 207 -1.13 12.36 13.20
CA SER A 207 -2.19 11.74 12.41
C SER A 207 -3.28 11.11 13.30
N TYR A 208 -2.90 10.40 14.37
CA TYR A 208 -3.84 9.83 15.33
C TYR A 208 -4.74 10.90 15.98
N PHE A 209 -4.15 11.98 16.47
CA PHE A 209 -4.93 13.08 17.05
C PHE A 209 -5.83 13.75 16.01
N VAL A 210 -5.34 14.00 14.81
CA VAL A 210 -6.15 14.54 13.71
C VAL A 210 -7.32 13.62 13.40
N LEU A 211 -7.10 12.32 13.24
CA LEU A 211 -8.14 11.32 12.99
C LEU A 211 -9.19 11.30 14.10
N SER A 212 -8.79 11.56 15.36
CA SER A 212 -9.68 11.59 16.51
C SER A 212 -10.74 12.70 16.45
N PHE A 213 -10.55 13.73 15.64
CA PHE A 213 -11.55 14.79 15.42
C PHE A 213 -12.65 14.41 14.41
N THR A 214 -12.54 13.28 13.70
CA THR A 214 -13.58 12.83 12.77
C THR A 214 -14.94 12.77 13.45
N ARG A 215 -15.96 13.35 12.83
CA ARG A 215 -17.34 13.39 13.32
C ARG A 215 -18.16 12.32 12.63
N GLU A 216 -18.41 11.21 13.33
CA GLU A 216 -19.12 10.06 12.81
C GLU A 216 -20.56 10.02 13.36
N PRO A 217 -21.62 9.89 12.49
CA PRO A 217 -22.97 9.70 12.94
C PRO A 217 -23.17 8.29 13.52
N VAL A 218 -24.04 8.15 14.53
CA VAL A 218 -24.46 6.84 15.02
C VAL A 218 -25.40 6.20 14.00
N SER A 219 -25.14 4.97 13.60
CA SER A 219 -26.04 4.18 12.74
C SER A 219 -26.86 3.19 13.57
N HIS A 220 -28.07 2.88 13.10
CA HIS A 220 -28.76 1.68 13.55
C HIS A 220 -27.96 0.48 13.04
N SER A 221 -27.89 -0.61 13.83
CA SER A 221 -27.22 -1.85 13.44
C SER A 221 -27.77 -2.33 12.09
N ARG A 222 -26.88 -2.65 11.13
CA ARG A 222 -27.26 -3.34 9.90
C ARG A 222 -27.69 -4.77 10.25
N GLU A 223 -28.68 -5.29 9.52
CA GLU A 223 -29.02 -6.72 9.56
C GLU A 223 -27.77 -7.55 9.17
N GLU A 224 -27.59 -8.65 9.88
CA GLU A 224 -26.40 -9.50 9.79
C GLU A 224 -26.35 -10.26 8.46
N GLU A 225 -25.52 -9.84 7.51
CA GLU A 225 -25.00 -10.81 6.54
C GLU A 225 -23.93 -11.64 7.25
N HIS A 226 -24.19 -12.92 7.41
CA HIS A 226 -23.27 -13.85 8.06
C HIS A 226 -21.97 -13.93 7.23
N PRO A 227 -20.76 -13.83 7.85
CA PRO A 227 -19.49 -13.89 7.11
C PRO A 227 -19.37 -15.09 6.18
N LEU A 228 -19.94 -16.24 6.56
CA LEU A 228 -19.99 -17.45 5.73
C LEU A 228 -20.85 -17.28 4.46
N ALA A 229 -21.88 -16.43 4.47
CA ALA A 229 -22.68 -16.14 3.29
C ALA A 229 -21.88 -15.36 2.25
N PHE A 230 -21.00 -14.45 2.67
CA PHE A 230 -20.07 -13.74 1.79
C PHE A 230 -19.12 -14.70 1.06
N TRP A 231 -18.53 -15.67 1.78
CA TRP A 231 -17.64 -16.67 1.18
C TRP A 231 -18.37 -17.61 0.25
N GLY A 232 -19.60 -18.03 0.59
CA GLY A 232 -20.45 -18.85 -0.28
C GLY A 232 -20.78 -18.16 -1.60
N LYS A 233 -21.21 -16.89 -1.53
CA LYS A 233 -21.46 -16.06 -2.72
C LYS A 233 -20.20 -15.86 -3.55
N SER A 234 -19.06 -15.60 -2.90
CA SER A 234 -17.75 -15.40 -3.55
C SER A 234 -17.32 -16.65 -4.35
N LEU A 235 -17.44 -17.84 -3.75
CA LEU A 235 -17.11 -19.10 -4.43
C LEU A 235 -18.04 -19.40 -5.61
N THR A 236 -19.33 -19.08 -5.50
CA THR A 236 -20.30 -19.25 -6.57
C THR A 236 -19.97 -18.33 -7.75
N LEU A 237 -19.70 -17.05 -7.49
CA LEU A 237 -19.28 -16.08 -8.51
C LEU A 237 -17.96 -16.51 -9.18
N LEU A 238 -16.99 -16.97 -8.38
CA LEU A 238 -15.72 -17.47 -8.91
C LEU A 238 -15.91 -18.65 -9.86
N LYS A 239 -16.82 -19.57 -9.57
CA LYS A 239 -17.14 -20.71 -10.46
C LYS A 239 -17.86 -20.25 -11.72
N ALA A 240 -18.72 -19.27 -11.64
CA ALA A 240 -19.52 -18.77 -12.75
C ALA A 240 -18.74 -17.89 -13.73
N ASP A 241 -17.86 -16.99 -13.22
CA ASP A 241 -17.14 -16.02 -14.05
C ASP A 241 -15.73 -16.49 -14.41
N SER A 242 -15.60 -17.10 -15.60
CA SER A 242 -14.30 -17.58 -16.12
C SER A 242 -13.34 -16.43 -16.44
N ASN A 243 -13.86 -15.27 -16.86
CA ASN A 243 -13.05 -14.12 -17.21
C ASN A 243 -12.44 -13.48 -15.96
N PHE A 244 -13.22 -13.39 -14.88
CA PHE A 244 -12.72 -12.93 -13.59
C PHE A 244 -11.67 -13.90 -12.99
N ARG A 245 -11.86 -15.23 -13.13
CA ARG A 245 -10.82 -16.21 -12.73
C ARG A 245 -9.51 -15.97 -13.47
N ALA A 246 -9.58 -15.73 -14.78
CA ALA A 246 -8.40 -15.41 -15.58
C ALA A 246 -7.70 -14.14 -15.08
N PHE A 247 -8.48 -13.10 -14.77
CA PHE A 247 -7.96 -11.87 -14.17
C PHE A 247 -7.30 -12.10 -12.81
N LEU A 248 -7.88 -12.94 -11.94
CA LEU A 248 -7.26 -13.29 -10.66
C LEU A 248 -5.91 -14.02 -10.84
N GLY A 249 -5.80 -14.88 -11.85
CA GLY A 249 -4.52 -15.47 -12.23
C GLY A 249 -3.48 -14.41 -12.63
N VAL A 250 -3.90 -13.41 -13.39
CA VAL A 250 -3.03 -12.26 -13.74
C VAL A 250 -2.67 -11.46 -12.49
N ARG A 251 -3.58 -11.28 -11.54
CA ARG A 251 -3.32 -10.60 -10.25
C ARG A 251 -2.27 -11.33 -9.42
N ILE A 252 -2.29 -12.68 -9.40
CA ILE A 252 -1.25 -13.49 -8.76
C ILE A 252 0.09 -13.25 -9.46
N LEU A 253 0.12 -13.33 -10.80
CA LEU A 253 1.33 -13.11 -11.59
C LEU A 253 1.89 -11.70 -11.42
N SER A 254 1.03 -10.69 -11.22
CA SER A 254 1.45 -9.30 -10.96
C SER A 254 2.31 -9.13 -9.71
N GLN A 255 2.14 -9.98 -8.69
CA GLN A 255 2.96 -9.94 -7.49
C GLN A 255 4.40 -10.38 -7.77
N PHE A 256 4.57 -11.40 -8.62
CA PHE A 256 5.89 -11.83 -9.08
C PHE A 256 6.51 -10.83 -10.07
N ALA A 257 5.70 -10.13 -10.85
CA ALA A 257 6.17 -9.01 -11.68
C ALA A 257 6.77 -7.88 -10.83
N GLY A 258 6.23 -7.65 -9.62
CA GLY A 258 6.75 -6.67 -8.66
C GLY A 258 7.85 -7.22 -7.73
N MET A 259 8.30 -8.45 -7.90
CA MET A 259 9.27 -9.10 -7.00
C MET A 259 10.59 -8.33 -6.87
N ALA A 260 11.04 -7.68 -7.93
CA ALA A 260 12.29 -6.91 -7.96
C ALA A 260 12.22 -5.57 -7.22
N PHE A 261 11.05 -5.00 -7.00
CA PHE A 261 10.86 -3.64 -6.46
C PHE A 261 11.55 -3.43 -5.10
N ALA A 262 11.46 -4.43 -4.21
CA ALA A 262 12.10 -4.37 -2.90
C ALA A 262 13.64 -4.33 -2.95
N PHE A 263 14.25 -4.67 -4.10
CA PHE A 263 15.69 -4.89 -4.22
C PHE A 263 16.41 -3.82 -5.04
N TYR A 264 15.72 -2.98 -5.82
CA TYR A 264 16.37 -1.95 -6.64
C TYR A 264 17.25 -1.01 -5.81
N LEU A 265 16.72 -0.53 -4.70
CA LEU A 265 17.45 0.38 -3.82
C LEU A 265 18.66 -0.30 -3.20
N ILE A 266 18.48 -1.48 -2.63
CA ILE A 266 19.55 -2.25 -1.96
C ILE A 266 20.65 -2.63 -2.96
N TYR A 267 20.28 -3.06 -4.16
CA TYR A 267 21.24 -3.34 -5.23
C TYR A 267 22.05 -2.10 -5.61
N ALA A 268 21.41 -0.93 -5.70
CA ALA A 268 22.08 0.32 -5.98
C ALA A 268 23.08 0.71 -4.86
N VAL A 269 22.68 0.52 -3.59
CA VAL A 269 23.55 0.78 -2.42
C VAL A 269 24.73 -0.19 -2.42
N GLN A 270 24.50 -1.48 -2.60
CA GLN A 270 25.56 -2.49 -2.54
C GLN A 270 26.54 -2.37 -3.70
N LYS A 271 26.04 -2.33 -4.94
CA LYS A 271 26.87 -2.39 -6.16
C LYS A 271 27.51 -1.05 -6.52
N PHE A 272 26.75 0.04 -6.39
CA PHE A 272 27.19 1.37 -6.86
C PHE A 272 27.51 2.34 -5.74
N LYS A 273 27.45 1.90 -4.48
CA LYS A 273 27.73 2.73 -3.29
C LYS A 273 26.87 3.99 -3.25
N MET A 274 25.57 3.81 -3.59
CA MET A 274 24.60 4.90 -3.51
C MET A 274 24.55 5.45 -2.07
N SER A 275 24.59 6.78 -1.92
CA SER A 275 24.44 7.43 -0.60
C SER A 275 23.00 7.35 -0.12
N ASP A 276 22.80 7.41 1.19
CA ASP A 276 21.46 7.39 1.81
C ASP A 276 20.63 8.61 1.38
N ALA A 277 21.25 9.77 1.15
CA ALA A 277 20.57 10.93 0.58
C ALA A 277 20.05 10.66 -0.84
N ALA A 278 20.84 10.02 -1.70
CA ALA A 278 20.40 9.63 -3.05
C ALA A 278 19.29 8.57 -2.97
N ALA A 279 19.36 7.65 -2.02
CA ALA A 279 18.31 6.68 -1.76
C ALA A 279 16.96 7.37 -1.42
N GLY A 280 16.99 8.37 -0.54
CA GLY A 280 15.80 9.18 -0.22
C GLY A 280 15.22 9.89 -1.45
N ILE A 281 16.07 10.42 -2.35
CA ILE A 281 15.63 11.03 -3.61
C ILE A 281 14.95 10.00 -4.53
N MET A 282 15.50 8.79 -4.65
CA MET A 282 14.90 7.72 -5.47
C MET A 282 13.50 7.36 -4.97
N VAL A 283 13.34 7.22 -3.65
CA VAL A 283 12.02 6.98 -3.04
C VAL A 283 11.07 8.14 -3.28
N ALA A 284 11.54 9.38 -3.19
CA ALA A 284 10.71 10.54 -3.50
C ALA A 284 10.26 10.55 -4.97
N ILE A 285 11.13 10.20 -5.92
CA ILE A 285 10.77 10.05 -7.35
C ILE A 285 9.66 9.00 -7.51
N LEU A 286 9.78 7.85 -6.81
CA LEU A 286 8.77 6.80 -6.82
C LEU A 286 7.41 7.32 -6.33
N LEU A 287 7.38 7.98 -5.18
CA LEU A 287 6.14 8.45 -4.54
C LEU A 287 5.50 9.62 -5.30
N ILE A 288 6.29 10.60 -5.74
CA ILE A 288 5.81 11.72 -6.56
C ILE A 288 5.31 11.21 -7.91
N GLY A 289 6.02 10.24 -8.49
CA GLY A 289 5.58 9.56 -9.71
C GLY A 289 4.18 8.96 -9.53
N GLN A 290 3.90 8.29 -8.42
CA GLN A 290 2.57 7.74 -8.13
C GLN A 290 1.50 8.82 -7.98
N VAL A 291 1.81 9.97 -7.35
CA VAL A 291 0.88 11.11 -7.23
C VAL A 291 0.45 11.61 -8.61
N VAL A 292 1.39 11.75 -9.53
CA VAL A 292 1.12 12.25 -10.90
C VAL A 292 0.46 11.18 -11.76
N LEU A 293 0.96 9.95 -11.70
CA LEU A 293 0.54 8.87 -12.60
C LEU A 293 -0.82 8.27 -12.23
N SER A 294 -1.18 8.21 -10.93
CA SER A 294 -2.45 7.60 -10.52
C SER A 294 -3.67 8.27 -11.17
N PRO A 295 -3.84 9.60 -11.13
CA PRO A 295 -4.98 10.24 -11.80
C PRO A 295 -4.88 10.18 -13.33
N LEU A 296 -3.67 10.23 -13.90
CA LEU A 296 -3.46 10.13 -15.34
C LEU A 296 -3.83 8.74 -15.87
N MET A 297 -3.31 7.70 -15.23
CA MET A 297 -3.58 6.32 -15.61
C MET A 297 -5.03 5.92 -15.33
N GLY A 298 -5.64 6.43 -14.27
CA GLY A 298 -7.07 6.26 -14.00
C GLY A 298 -7.92 6.82 -15.14
N ARG A 299 -7.73 8.10 -15.51
CA ARG A 299 -8.46 8.72 -16.64
C ARG A 299 -8.19 8.01 -17.97
N TRP A 300 -6.98 7.53 -18.17
CA TRP A 300 -6.61 6.78 -19.37
C TRP A 300 -7.32 5.42 -19.39
N GLY A 301 -7.42 4.76 -18.24
CA GLY A 301 -8.20 3.53 -18.07
C GLY A 301 -9.67 3.72 -18.40
N ASP A 302 -10.28 4.79 -17.90
CA ASP A 302 -11.69 5.13 -18.14
C ASP A 302 -11.98 5.40 -19.63
N ARG A 303 -11.06 6.06 -20.33
CA ARG A 303 -11.25 6.45 -21.74
C ARG A 303 -10.87 5.35 -22.73
N TRP A 304 -9.89 4.54 -22.43
CA TRP A 304 -9.34 3.52 -23.33
C TRP A 304 -9.63 2.10 -22.85
N SER A 305 -8.97 1.69 -21.77
CA SER A 305 -9.11 0.35 -21.18
C SER A 305 -8.27 0.24 -19.91
N HIS A 306 -8.87 -0.14 -18.81
CA HIS A 306 -8.15 -0.47 -17.57
C HIS A 306 -7.18 -1.64 -17.79
N ARG A 307 -7.59 -2.65 -18.59
CA ARG A 307 -6.73 -3.77 -19.01
C ARG A 307 -5.50 -3.27 -19.78
N GLY A 308 -5.69 -2.34 -20.71
CA GLY A 308 -4.59 -1.75 -21.48
C GLY A 308 -3.61 -0.98 -20.61
N VAL A 309 -4.11 -0.18 -19.65
CA VAL A 309 -3.28 0.56 -18.70
C VAL A 309 -2.50 -0.37 -17.78
N MET A 310 -3.10 -1.48 -17.30
CA MET A 310 -2.38 -2.51 -16.56
C MET A 310 -1.25 -3.14 -17.39
N SER A 311 -1.47 -3.35 -18.70
CA SER A 311 -0.43 -3.88 -19.59
C SER A 311 0.74 -2.92 -19.76
N ILE A 312 0.49 -1.60 -19.84
CA ILE A 312 1.55 -0.58 -19.85
C ILE A 312 2.37 -0.67 -18.56
N GLY A 313 1.71 -0.81 -17.41
CA GLY A 313 2.42 -0.99 -16.14
C GLY A 313 3.22 -2.29 -16.06
N ALA A 314 2.71 -3.38 -16.61
CA ALA A 314 3.46 -4.65 -16.71
C ALA A 314 4.71 -4.48 -17.58
N ILE A 315 4.61 -3.77 -18.72
CA ILE A 315 5.78 -3.43 -19.54
C ILE A 315 6.74 -2.53 -18.77
N GLY A 316 6.23 -1.54 -18.01
CA GLY A 316 7.03 -0.71 -17.11
C GLY A 316 7.81 -1.52 -16.08
N ALA A 317 7.16 -2.51 -15.45
CA ALA A 317 7.80 -3.45 -14.51
C ALA A 317 8.90 -4.28 -15.21
N ALA A 318 8.62 -4.80 -16.41
CA ALA A 318 9.61 -5.56 -17.18
C ALA A 318 10.83 -4.69 -17.53
N LEU A 319 10.60 -3.48 -18.02
CA LEU A 319 11.66 -2.55 -18.40
C LEU A 319 12.48 -2.11 -17.18
N SER A 320 11.85 -1.79 -16.04
CA SER A 320 12.57 -1.43 -14.81
C SER A 320 13.49 -2.57 -14.35
N ALA A 321 13.01 -3.81 -14.39
CA ALA A 321 13.81 -4.98 -14.03
C ALA A 321 14.97 -5.24 -15.01
N VAL A 322 14.74 -5.11 -16.31
CA VAL A 322 15.81 -5.25 -17.34
C VAL A 322 16.85 -4.15 -17.21
N LEU A 323 16.42 -2.89 -16.97
CA LEU A 323 17.35 -1.78 -16.76
C LEU A 323 18.17 -1.99 -15.48
N ALA A 324 17.59 -2.50 -14.40
CA ALA A 324 18.31 -2.82 -13.17
C ALA A 324 19.35 -3.93 -13.39
N TRP A 325 18.99 -5.00 -14.12
CA TRP A 325 19.90 -6.06 -14.49
C TRP A 325 21.09 -5.56 -15.33
N LYS A 326 20.85 -4.64 -16.27
CA LYS A 326 21.89 -4.09 -17.16
C LYS A 326 22.58 -2.85 -16.60
N ALA A 327 22.16 -2.32 -15.44
CA ALA A 327 22.70 -1.10 -14.87
C ALA A 327 24.22 -1.17 -14.67
N ASN A 328 24.91 -0.14 -15.14
CA ASN A 328 26.36 0.02 -15.03
C ASN A 328 26.75 1.31 -14.29
N SER A 329 25.80 2.14 -13.93
CA SER A 329 26.01 3.38 -13.15
C SER A 329 24.75 3.77 -12.37
N LEU A 330 24.92 4.66 -11.36
CA LEU A 330 23.81 5.18 -10.55
C LEU A 330 22.74 5.92 -11.38
N GLY A 331 23.13 6.53 -12.49
CA GLY A 331 22.20 7.27 -13.35
C GLY A 331 21.04 6.43 -13.91
N TRP A 332 21.23 5.11 -14.00
CA TRP A 332 20.18 4.19 -14.47
C TRP A 332 19.03 4.05 -13.49
N PHE A 333 19.24 4.35 -12.20
CA PHE A 333 18.20 4.21 -11.19
C PHE A 333 17.12 5.30 -11.29
N TYR A 334 17.40 6.47 -11.86
CA TYR A 334 16.36 7.47 -12.12
C TYR A 334 15.23 6.94 -13.02
N PRO A 335 15.49 6.43 -14.24
CA PRO A 335 14.44 5.84 -15.06
C PRO A 335 13.86 4.56 -14.46
N ILE A 336 14.63 3.76 -13.70
CA ILE A 336 14.13 2.55 -13.03
C ILE A 336 13.01 2.94 -12.05
N PHE A 337 13.21 3.92 -11.16
CA PHE A 337 12.21 4.34 -10.17
C PHE A 337 11.00 5.05 -10.81
N ILE A 338 11.18 5.75 -11.93
CA ILE A 338 10.06 6.30 -12.72
C ILE A 338 9.21 5.16 -13.31
N LEU A 339 9.82 4.15 -13.92
CA LEU A 339 9.13 3.00 -14.48
C LEU A 339 8.47 2.14 -13.38
N GLU A 340 9.12 2.01 -12.23
CA GLU A 340 8.56 1.35 -11.06
C GLU A 340 7.30 2.06 -10.57
N SER A 341 7.27 3.42 -10.57
CA SER A 341 6.06 4.16 -10.19
C SER A 341 4.88 3.90 -11.15
N VAL A 342 5.13 3.78 -12.45
CA VAL A 342 4.14 3.35 -13.46
C VAL A 342 3.63 1.95 -13.15
N ALA A 343 4.55 1.02 -12.85
CA ALA A 343 4.23 -0.37 -12.55
C ALA A 343 3.40 -0.50 -11.26
N ILE A 344 3.78 0.21 -10.19
CA ILE A 344 3.07 0.19 -8.90
C ILE A 344 1.63 0.67 -9.07
N VAL A 345 1.40 1.79 -9.77
CA VAL A 345 0.04 2.29 -10.03
C VAL A 345 -0.78 1.25 -10.79
N ALA A 346 -0.21 0.60 -11.79
CA ALA A 346 -0.89 -0.42 -12.59
C ALA A 346 -1.18 -1.72 -11.81
N ILE A 347 -0.30 -2.11 -10.88
CA ILE A 347 -0.42 -3.36 -10.11
C ILE A 347 -1.34 -3.19 -8.89
N TRP A 348 -1.39 -2.00 -8.28
CA TRP A 348 -2.11 -1.78 -7.02
C TRP A 348 -3.37 -0.92 -7.16
N THR A 349 -3.34 0.14 -7.99
CA THR A 349 -4.45 1.10 -8.09
C THR A 349 -5.46 0.70 -9.17
N ILE A 350 -5.01 0.44 -10.39
CA ILE A 350 -5.87 0.15 -11.55
C ILE A 350 -6.68 -1.15 -11.40
N PRO A 351 -6.18 -2.22 -10.77
CA PRO A 351 -6.98 -3.44 -10.60
C PRO A 351 -8.26 -3.27 -9.84
N ILE A 352 -8.36 -2.27 -8.95
CA ILE A 352 -9.61 -1.98 -8.22
C ILE A 352 -10.70 -1.56 -9.20
N ALA A 353 -10.38 -0.62 -10.11
CA ALA A 353 -11.32 -0.16 -11.14
C ALA A 353 -11.71 -1.29 -12.12
N LEU A 354 -10.74 -2.10 -12.54
CA LEU A 354 -11.00 -3.25 -13.39
C LEU A 354 -11.87 -4.31 -12.68
N SER A 355 -11.65 -4.55 -11.38
CA SER A 355 -12.46 -5.47 -10.58
C SER A 355 -13.93 -5.04 -10.52
N VAL A 356 -14.19 -3.75 -10.36
CA VAL A 356 -15.55 -3.17 -10.39
C VAL A 356 -16.23 -3.41 -11.75
N SER A 357 -15.47 -3.37 -12.84
CA SER A 357 -16.00 -3.56 -14.20
C SER A 357 -16.48 -5.01 -14.49
N PHE A 358 -16.05 -6.00 -13.70
CA PHE A 358 -16.56 -7.38 -13.79
C PHE A 358 -17.93 -7.54 -13.14
N ALA A 359 -18.27 -6.71 -12.14
CA ALA A 359 -19.52 -6.83 -11.42
C ALA A 359 -20.74 -6.53 -12.32
N GLY A 360 -21.68 -7.46 -12.38
CA GLY A 360 -22.91 -7.31 -13.16
C GLY A 360 -23.88 -6.30 -12.53
N ASN A 361 -23.80 -6.12 -11.22
CA ASN A 361 -24.62 -5.19 -10.45
C ASN A 361 -23.85 -4.58 -9.27
N GLU A 362 -24.42 -3.53 -8.66
CA GLU A 362 -23.76 -2.80 -7.57
C GLU A 362 -23.54 -3.65 -6.30
N ASN A 363 -24.42 -4.62 -6.03
CA ASN A 363 -24.35 -5.48 -4.86
C ASN A 363 -23.19 -6.49 -4.93
N GLU A 364 -22.70 -6.81 -6.12
CA GLU A 364 -21.60 -7.74 -6.37
C GLU A 364 -20.23 -7.05 -6.31
N ARG A 365 -20.16 -5.72 -6.52
CA ARG A 365 -18.89 -4.96 -6.53
C ARG A 365 -17.99 -5.24 -5.32
N PRO A 366 -18.48 -5.25 -4.07
CA PRO A 366 -17.63 -5.54 -2.91
C PRO A 366 -17.03 -6.94 -2.95
N ILE A 367 -17.73 -7.92 -3.52
CA ILE A 367 -17.25 -9.31 -3.64
C ILE A 367 -16.09 -9.36 -4.65
N TYR A 368 -16.25 -8.77 -5.84
CA TYR A 368 -15.20 -8.73 -6.87
C TYR A 368 -13.94 -8.01 -6.37
N ILE A 369 -14.09 -6.86 -5.70
CA ILE A 369 -12.97 -6.11 -5.10
C ILE A 369 -12.30 -6.94 -4.01
N GLY A 370 -13.08 -7.52 -3.09
CA GLY A 370 -12.56 -8.34 -2.00
C GLY A 370 -11.75 -9.52 -2.50
N MET A 371 -12.27 -10.27 -3.47
CA MET A 371 -11.57 -11.42 -4.06
C MET A 371 -10.30 -10.99 -4.82
N SER A 372 -10.35 -9.86 -5.54
CA SER A 372 -9.18 -9.31 -6.25
C SER A 372 -8.03 -8.90 -5.34
N ASN A 373 -8.30 -8.58 -4.07
CA ASN A 373 -7.28 -8.27 -3.07
C ASN A 373 -6.85 -9.51 -2.28
N THR A 374 -7.78 -10.40 -1.95
CA THR A 374 -7.51 -11.54 -1.06
C THR A 374 -6.81 -12.70 -1.78
N ILE A 375 -7.22 -13.04 -3.01
CA ILE A 375 -6.67 -14.20 -3.73
C ILE A 375 -5.19 -14.01 -4.09
N PRO A 376 -4.69 -12.83 -4.50
CA PRO A 376 -3.27 -12.60 -4.71
C PRO A 376 -2.43 -12.46 -3.45
N ALA A 377 -3.04 -12.31 -2.25
CA ALA A 377 -2.34 -12.06 -1.00
C ALA A 377 -1.19 -13.06 -0.69
N PRO A 378 -1.36 -14.38 -0.84
CA PRO A 378 -0.26 -15.31 -0.65
C PRO A 378 0.93 -15.03 -1.59
N ALA A 379 0.67 -14.68 -2.84
CA ALA A 379 1.72 -14.34 -3.81
C ALA A 379 2.41 -13.02 -3.45
N ALA A 380 1.68 -12.03 -2.91
CA ALA A 380 2.24 -10.76 -2.45
C ALA A 380 3.22 -10.94 -1.26
N ILE A 381 3.03 -11.99 -0.47
CA ILE A 381 3.94 -12.39 0.61
C ILE A 381 5.13 -13.19 0.05
N LEU A 382 4.85 -14.16 -0.80
CA LEU A 382 5.86 -15.07 -1.33
C LEU A 382 6.83 -14.41 -2.31
N ALA A 383 6.37 -13.47 -3.15
CA ALA A 383 7.19 -12.89 -4.19
C ALA A 383 8.45 -12.18 -3.65
N PRO A 384 8.40 -11.25 -2.67
CA PRO A 384 9.60 -10.62 -2.15
C PRO A 384 10.50 -11.60 -1.37
N VAL A 385 9.93 -12.63 -0.71
CA VAL A 385 10.70 -13.67 -0.02
C VAL A 385 11.48 -14.53 -1.01
N LEU A 386 10.82 -14.99 -2.07
CA LEU A 386 11.47 -15.74 -3.16
C LEU A 386 12.52 -14.87 -3.87
N GLY A 387 12.21 -13.60 -4.13
CA GLY A 387 13.16 -12.67 -4.73
C GLY A 387 14.41 -12.49 -3.88
N GLY A 388 14.28 -12.37 -2.56
CA GLY A 388 15.40 -12.28 -1.63
C GLY A 388 16.21 -13.56 -1.54
N TRP A 389 15.53 -14.70 -1.47
CA TRP A 389 16.21 -16.01 -1.48
C TRP A 389 17.01 -16.23 -2.78
N LEU A 390 16.45 -15.90 -3.92
CA LEU A 390 17.16 -15.97 -5.21
C LEU A 390 18.35 -15.00 -5.26
N ALA A 391 18.19 -13.79 -4.73
CA ALA A 391 19.27 -12.82 -4.64
C ALA A 391 20.43 -13.31 -3.77
N ASP A 392 20.15 -13.96 -2.64
CA ASP A 392 21.16 -14.54 -1.75
C ASP A 392 21.88 -15.75 -2.35
N THR A 393 21.15 -16.61 -3.09
CA THR A 393 21.70 -17.86 -3.61
C THR A 393 22.33 -17.73 -5.00
N SER A 394 21.78 -16.87 -5.85
CA SER A 394 22.10 -16.78 -7.29
C SER A 394 22.39 -15.36 -7.77
N GLY A 395 22.32 -14.38 -6.86
CA GLY A 395 22.53 -12.96 -7.15
C GLY A 395 21.26 -12.24 -7.64
N PHE A 396 21.28 -10.91 -7.54
CA PHE A 396 20.16 -10.04 -7.92
C PHE A 396 19.75 -10.18 -9.39
N ASP A 397 20.67 -10.54 -10.28
CA ASP A 397 20.42 -10.69 -11.71
C ASP A 397 19.28 -11.67 -11.99
N ILE A 398 19.27 -12.82 -11.30
CA ILE A 398 18.21 -13.83 -11.45
C ILE A 398 16.86 -13.29 -10.96
N THR A 399 16.84 -12.57 -9.84
CA THR A 399 15.62 -11.92 -9.32
C THR A 399 15.06 -10.93 -10.34
N PHE A 400 15.91 -10.11 -10.95
CA PHE A 400 15.49 -9.11 -11.95
C PHE A 400 14.99 -9.79 -13.24
N ILE A 401 15.69 -10.83 -13.73
CA ILE A 401 15.27 -11.58 -14.91
C ILE A 401 13.90 -12.24 -14.68
N LEU A 402 13.70 -12.92 -13.55
CA LEU A 402 12.41 -13.58 -13.26
C LEU A 402 11.28 -12.58 -13.06
N SER A 403 11.55 -11.44 -12.43
CA SER A 403 10.59 -10.33 -12.34
C SER A 403 10.20 -9.82 -13.74
N ALA A 404 11.17 -9.58 -14.61
CA ALA A 404 10.92 -9.15 -15.99
C ALA A 404 10.11 -10.17 -16.79
N ILE A 405 10.46 -11.45 -16.71
CA ILE A 405 9.72 -12.53 -17.36
C ILE A 405 8.28 -12.60 -16.85
N SER A 406 8.08 -12.56 -15.52
CA SER A 406 6.75 -12.55 -14.91
C SER A 406 5.91 -11.35 -15.36
N ALA A 407 6.53 -10.17 -15.49
CA ALA A 407 5.88 -8.97 -15.98
C ALA A 407 5.48 -9.07 -17.46
N LEU A 408 6.33 -9.65 -18.32
CA LEU A 408 5.99 -9.93 -19.71
C LEU A 408 4.86 -10.96 -19.84
N PHE A 409 4.89 -12.02 -19.03
CA PHE A 409 3.78 -12.99 -18.97
C PHE A 409 2.49 -12.33 -18.48
N MET A 410 2.57 -11.43 -17.50
CA MET A 410 1.41 -10.63 -17.05
C MET A 410 0.85 -9.81 -18.21
N ALA A 411 1.68 -9.09 -18.95
CA ALA A 411 1.25 -8.30 -20.11
C ALA A 411 0.58 -9.19 -21.18
N ALA A 412 1.20 -10.32 -21.53
CA ALA A 412 0.65 -11.27 -22.48
C ALA A 412 -0.68 -11.87 -22.01
N ALA A 413 -0.77 -12.32 -20.76
CA ALA A 413 -1.97 -12.90 -20.19
C ALA A 413 -3.15 -11.91 -20.14
N LEU A 414 -2.90 -10.62 -19.86
CA LEU A 414 -3.91 -9.57 -19.94
C LEU A 414 -4.54 -9.49 -21.34
N TRP A 415 -3.77 -9.68 -22.40
CA TRP A 415 -4.29 -9.58 -23.76
C TRP A 415 -4.87 -10.89 -24.31
N LEU A 416 -4.28 -12.02 -23.96
CA LEU A 416 -4.64 -13.34 -24.53
C LEU A 416 -5.78 -14.02 -23.77
N VAL A 417 -5.85 -13.81 -22.43
CA VAL A 417 -6.74 -14.60 -21.56
C VAL A 417 -7.85 -13.75 -20.94
N VAL A 418 -7.58 -12.49 -20.58
CA VAL A 418 -8.56 -11.60 -19.96
C VAL A 418 -9.31 -10.82 -21.04
N LYS A 419 -10.63 -11.00 -21.12
CA LYS A 419 -11.50 -10.17 -21.96
C LYS A 419 -11.80 -8.87 -21.25
N ASP A 420 -11.76 -7.73 -21.98
CA ASP A 420 -12.06 -6.41 -21.40
C ASP A 420 -13.56 -6.33 -21.08
N PRO A 421 -13.96 -6.24 -19.79
CA PRO A 421 -15.36 -6.22 -19.43
C PRO A 421 -16.09 -4.92 -19.84
N ALA A 422 -15.34 -3.83 -20.09
CA ALA A 422 -15.91 -2.55 -20.54
C ALA A 422 -16.28 -2.53 -22.04
N LYS A 423 -15.88 -3.55 -22.80
CA LYS A 423 -16.13 -3.67 -24.25
C LYS A 423 -17.18 -4.74 -24.57
N LYS A 424 -18.21 -4.85 -23.72
CA LYS A 424 -19.39 -5.67 -24.02
C LYS A 424 -20.33 -4.97 -24.99
#